data_d12cdb16b5e3961bf0f45cf8c1f9648a
#
_entry.id   d12cdb16b5e3961bf0f45cf8c1f9648a
#
_cell.length_a   1.000
_cell.length_b   1.000
_cell.length_c   1.000
_cell.angle_alpha   90.00
_cell.angle_beta   90.00
_cell.angle_gamma   90.00
#
_symmetry.space_group_name_H-M   'P 1'
#
loop_
_entity.id
_entity.type
_entity.pdbx_description
1 polymer ?
#
loop_
_entity_poly.entity_id
_entity_poly.type
_entity_poly.pdbx_seq_one_letter_code
_entity_poly.pdbx_strand_id
1 'polypeptide(L)'
;PFSYFNGVCSKPPTIMFAPARRGWDGKEKDTLLNIRETKEFVINIVSESFGEEMVACSTDYDSNIDEFKTSKLSPIESKKVKPPRLSEALVSFECKLNQIIEIGDGTAGSGFIVIGTIILFHIDDDIYENGHIILEKLNPIGRLSGNWYNRVNDRYEIIRKIKPDD
;
A
#
# COMPACT_ATOMS: atom_id res chain seq x y z
N PRO A 1 4.62 6.54 0.40
CA PRO A 1 3.92 5.61 1.28
C PRO A 1 2.63 6.20 1.83
N PHE A 2 1.61 5.34 2.12
CA PHE A 2 0.31 5.76 2.62
C PHE A 2 -0.09 4.88 3.81
N SER A 3 -0.46 5.53 4.93
CA SER A 3 -0.81 4.84 6.18
C SER A 3 -2.27 4.40 6.25
N TYR A 4 -3.16 5.12 5.58
CA TYR A 4 -4.57 4.76 5.51
C TYR A 4 -4.78 3.76 4.39
N PHE A 5 -4.72 2.48 4.72
CA PHE A 5 -4.84 1.37 3.78
C PHE A 5 -5.69 0.26 4.41
N ASN A 6 -6.63 -0.31 3.65
CA ASN A 6 -7.43 -1.44 4.11
C ASN A 6 -8.04 -2.24 2.95
N GLY A 7 -8.42 -3.50 3.26
CA GLY A 7 -9.28 -4.30 2.41
C GLY A 7 -10.72 -3.80 2.43
N VAL A 8 -11.40 -3.87 1.30
CA VAL A 8 -12.83 -3.47 1.16
C VAL A 8 -13.71 -4.71 1.06
N CYS A 9 -13.40 -5.63 0.14
CA CYS A 9 -14.12 -6.89 -0.02
C CYS A 9 -13.23 -7.95 -0.69
N SER A 10 -13.65 -9.21 -0.60
CA SER A 10 -12.91 -10.34 -1.15
C SER A 10 -13.35 -10.77 -2.55
N LYS A 11 -14.52 -10.33 -3.02
CA LYS A 11 -15.06 -10.74 -4.34
C LYS A 11 -15.79 -9.57 -5.04
N PRO A 12 -15.13 -8.95 -6.03
CA PRO A 12 -13.73 -9.10 -6.40
C PRO A 12 -12.81 -8.60 -5.28
N PRO A 13 -11.54 -9.08 -5.22
CA PRO A 13 -10.61 -8.60 -4.20
C PRO A 13 -10.35 -7.11 -4.40
N THR A 14 -10.81 -6.32 -3.46
CA THR A 14 -10.84 -4.85 -3.55
C THR A 14 -10.17 -4.24 -2.33
N ILE A 15 -9.34 -3.24 -2.56
CA ILE A 15 -8.63 -2.50 -1.52
C ILE A 15 -8.92 -1.01 -1.64
N MET A 16 -8.66 -0.29 -0.56
CA MET A 16 -8.61 1.16 -0.57
C MET A 16 -7.35 1.69 0.10
N PHE A 17 -6.92 2.87 -0.32
CA PHE A 17 -6.02 3.70 0.46
C PHE A 17 -6.41 5.18 0.33
N ALA A 18 -5.95 6.00 1.29
CA ALA A 18 -6.38 7.40 1.32
C ALA A 18 -5.18 8.35 1.32
N PRO A 19 -4.80 8.90 0.14
CA PRO A 19 -3.82 9.97 0.04
C PRO A 19 -4.44 11.30 0.47
N ALA A 20 -3.78 11.98 1.41
CA ALA A 20 -4.10 13.37 1.74
C ALA A 20 -3.49 14.32 0.71
N ARG A 21 -4.06 15.52 0.58
CA ARG A 21 -3.43 16.63 -0.12
C ARG A 21 -2.15 17.05 0.60
N ARG A 22 -1.20 17.61 -0.14
CA ARG A 22 0.05 18.13 0.43
C ARG A 22 -0.26 19.19 1.49
N GLY A 23 0.39 19.07 2.65
CA GLY A 23 0.11 19.97 3.78
C GLY A 23 0.56 21.42 3.58
N TRP A 24 1.51 21.67 2.68
CA TRP A 24 2.13 22.98 2.48
C TRP A 24 1.54 23.78 1.33
N ASP A 25 1.03 23.15 0.28
CA ASP A 25 0.47 23.84 -0.90
C ASP A 25 -0.97 23.39 -1.26
N GLY A 26 -1.53 22.40 -0.55
CA GLY A 26 -2.88 21.86 -0.78
C GLY A 26 -3.05 21.07 -2.06
N LYS A 27 -1.98 20.86 -2.85
CA LYS A 27 -2.06 20.15 -4.12
C LYS A 27 -2.21 18.63 -3.94
N GLU A 28 -2.68 17.97 -4.98
CA GLU A 28 -2.70 16.51 -5.08
C GLU A 28 -1.26 15.97 -5.13
N LYS A 29 -1.05 14.79 -4.53
CA LYS A 29 0.23 14.07 -4.63
C LYS A 29 0.38 13.46 -6.02
N ASP A 30 1.62 13.34 -6.50
CA ASP A 30 1.93 12.79 -7.82
C ASP A 30 1.40 11.37 -8.00
N THR A 31 1.40 10.56 -6.94
CA THR A 31 0.75 9.24 -6.95
C THR A 31 -0.71 9.30 -7.40
N LEU A 32 -1.47 10.29 -6.91
CA LEU A 32 -2.89 10.43 -7.28
C LEU A 32 -3.03 10.87 -8.75
N LEU A 33 -2.20 11.80 -9.20
CA LEU A 33 -2.17 12.26 -10.59
C LEU A 33 -1.83 11.10 -11.54
N ASN A 34 -0.81 10.31 -11.21
CA ASN A 34 -0.41 9.13 -11.98
C ASN A 34 -1.53 8.07 -12.04
N ILE A 35 -2.24 7.84 -10.93
CA ILE A 35 -3.38 6.90 -10.92
C ILE A 35 -4.55 7.44 -11.75
N ARG A 36 -4.81 8.76 -11.74
CA ARG A 36 -5.84 9.36 -12.58
C ARG A 36 -5.55 9.16 -14.07
N GLU A 37 -4.28 9.26 -14.46
CA GLU A 37 -3.83 9.11 -15.82
C GLU A 37 -3.82 7.63 -16.26
N THR A 38 -3.13 6.79 -15.51
CA THR A 38 -2.88 5.39 -15.91
C THR A 38 -4.07 4.47 -15.63
N LYS A 39 -4.92 4.79 -14.66
CA LYS A 39 -5.98 3.94 -14.09
C LYS A 39 -5.43 2.65 -13.44
N GLU A 40 -4.15 2.62 -13.13
CA GLU A 40 -3.43 1.46 -12.62
C GLU A 40 -2.50 1.89 -11.48
N PHE A 41 -2.27 0.98 -10.54
CA PHE A 41 -1.31 1.19 -9.47
C PHE A 41 -0.85 -0.14 -8.86
N VAL A 42 0.23 -0.07 -8.10
CA VAL A 42 0.77 -1.20 -7.34
C VAL A 42 0.79 -0.87 -5.86
N ILE A 43 0.38 -1.83 -5.04
CA ILE A 43 0.57 -1.79 -3.60
C ILE A 43 1.71 -2.75 -3.26
N ASN A 44 2.71 -2.28 -2.50
CA ASN A 44 3.78 -3.09 -1.96
C ASN A 44 3.65 -3.10 -0.43
N ILE A 45 3.57 -4.29 0.17
CA ILE A 45 3.48 -4.43 1.62
C ILE A 45 4.86 -4.19 2.21
N VAL A 46 4.93 -3.25 3.13
CA VAL A 46 6.20 -2.84 3.74
C VAL A 46 6.58 -3.82 4.85
N SER A 47 7.75 -4.44 4.68
CA SER A 47 8.43 -5.21 5.72
C SER A 47 9.40 -4.30 6.49
N GLU A 48 9.75 -4.69 7.72
CA GLU A 48 10.73 -3.95 8.53
C GLU A 48 12.09 -3.78 7.82
N SER A 49 12.46 -4.73 6.97
CA SER A 49 13.75 -4.77 6.26
C SER A 49 14.02 -3.57 5.34
N PHE A 50 12.98 -2.88 4.87
CA PHE A 50 13.10 -1.67 4.03
C PHE A 50 12.23 -0.50 4.53
N GLY A 51 11.97 -0.49 5.83
CA GLY A 51 11.15 0.55 6.46
C GLY A 51 11.77 1.95 6.38
N GLU A 52 13.09 2.06 6.48
CA GLU A 52 13.82 3.33 6.38
C GLU A 52 13.77 3.87 4.95
N GLU A 53 13.96 3.04 3.95
CA GLU A 53 13.86 3.38 2.54
C GLU A 53 12.43 3.83 2.18
N MET A 54 11.43 3.15 2.73
CA MET A 54 10.03 3.56 2.57
C MET A 54 9.77 4.94 3.18
N VAL A 55 10.34 5.24 4.36
CA VAL A 55 10.22 6.57 4.97
C VAL A 55 10.89 7.63 4.10
N ALA A 56 12.04 7.33 3.48
CA ALA A 56 12.70 8.24 2.54
C ALA A 56 11.77 8.64 1.38
N CYS A 57 10.93 7.72 0.86
CA CYS A 57 9.90 8.03 -0.14
C CYS A 57 8.74 8.90 0.39
N SER A 58 8.69 9.23 1.67
CA SER A 58 7.69 10.15 2.22
C SER A 58 8.10 11.61 2.16
N THR A 59 9.32 11.90 1.74
CA THR A 59 9.84 13.26 1.56
C THR A 59 9.10 13.94 0.41
N ASP A 60 8.71 15.19 0.61
CA ASP A 60 8.05 15.99 -0.44
C ASP A 60 9.10 16.47 -1.46
N TYR A 61 9.46 15.58 -2.37
CA TYR A 61 10.33 15.91 -3.51
C TYR A 61 9.57 16.68 -4.59
N ASP A 62 10.33 17.40 -5.43
CA ASP A 62 9.79 17.95 -6.67
C ASP A 62 9.39 16.80 -7.61
N SER A 63 8.34 17.02 -8.42
CA SER A 63 7.75 15.99 -9.32
C SER A 63 8.71 15.43 -10.38
N ASN A 64 9.87 16.08 -10.61
CA ASN A 64 10.91 15.61 -11.52
C ASN A 64 11.95 14.68 -10.82
N ILE A 65 11.83 14.47 -9.53
CA ILE A 65 12.73 13.59 -8.76
C ILE A 65 12.16 12.18 -8.74
N ASP A 66 12.97 11.24 -9.19
CA ASP A 66 12.65 9.81 -9.16
C ASP A 66 12.97 9.25 -7.77
N GLU A 67 11.91 8.93 -7.01
CA GLU A 67 12.02 8.39 -5.66
C GLU A 67 12.78 7.05 -5.60
N PHE A 68 12.77 6.24 -6.65
CA PHE A 68 13.58 5.01 -6.70
C PHE A 68 15.08 5.31 -6.59
N LYS A 69 15.53 6.41 -7.21
CA LYS A 69 16.95 6.79 -7.15
C LYS A 69 17.37 7.35 -5.79
N THR A 70 16.45 7.97 -5.09
CA THR A 70 16.73 8.61 -3.79
C THR A 70 16.56 7.66 -2.61
N SER A 71 15.63 6.70 -2.70
CA SER A 71 15.30 5.75 -1.63
C SER A 71 16.14 4.48 -1.60
N LYS A 72 16.94 4.21 -2.64
CA LYS A 72 17.67 2.94 -2.84
C LYS A 72 16.77 1.71 -3.01
N LEU A 73 15.49 1.91 -3.30
CA LEU A 73 14.56 0.83 -3.65
C LEU A 73 14.68 0.50 -5.14
N SER A 74 14.48 -0.77 -5.47
CA SER A 74 14.70 -1.27 -6.83
C SER A 74 13.37 -1.58 -7.53
N PRO A 75 13.05 -0.88 -8.64
CA PRO A 75 11.86 -1.20 -9.41
C PRO A 75 12.03 -2.52 -10.18
N ILE A 76 11.00 -3.34 -10.18
CA ILE A 76 10.87 -4.52 -11.05
C ILE A 76 9.58 -4.46 -11.84
N GLU A 77 9.58 -5.03 -13.03
CA GLU A 77 8.44 -4.99 -13.94
C GLU A 77 7.21 -5.68 -13.36
N SER A 78 6.06 -5.05 -13.52
CA SER A 78 4.75 -5.65 -13.26
C SER A 78 4.32 -6.53 -14.44
N LYS A 79 3.39 -7.47 -14.19
CA LYS A 79 2.93 -8.42 -15.23
C LYS A 79 1.63 -7.98 -15.93
N LYS A 80 0.81 -7.18 -15.28
CA LYS A 80 -0.55 -6.82 -15.75
C LYS A 80 -0.82 -5.32 -15.77
N VAL A 81 0.01 -4.52 -15.11
CA VAL A 81 -0.11 -3.06 -15.03
C VAL A 81 1.22 -2.40 -15.39
N LYS A 82 1.19 -1.11 -15.76
CA LYS A 82 2.38 -0.34 -16.13
C LYS A 82 3.26 0.06 -14.94
N PRO A 83 2.69 0.51 -13.79
CA PRO A 83 3.51 0.88 -12.65
C PRO A 83 4.37 -0.30 -12.17
N PRO A 84 5.67 -0.08 -11.86
CA PRO A 84 6.55 -1.14 -11.38
C PRO A 84 6.20 -1.55 -9.95
N ARG A 85 6.64 -2.77 -9.58
CA ARG A 85 6.67 -3.27 -8.20
C ARG A 85 8.02 -2.94 -7.58
N LEU A 86 8.14 -3.13 -6.26
CA LEU A 86 9.41 -3.11 -5.53
C LEU A 86 9.99 -4.52 -5.44
N SER A 87 11.28 -4.69 -5.74
CA SER A 87 11.97 -5.97 -5.59
C SER A 87 12.10 -6.40 -4.13
N GLU A 88 12.18 -5.44 -3.22
CA GLU A 88 12.30 -5.64 -1.78
C GLU A 88 10.99 -6.09 -1.12
N ALA A 89 9.85 -5.91 -1.80
CA ALA A 89 8.54 -6.26 -1.27
C ALA A 89 8.21 -7.73 -1.50
N LEU A 90 8.13 -8.52 -0.44
CA LEU A 90 7.74 -9.93 -0.48
C LEU A 90 6.28 -10.15 -0.88
N VAL A 91 5.44 -9.12 -0.74
CA VAL A 91 4.05 -9.12 -1.20
C VAL A 91 3.75 -7.84 -1.96
N SER A 92 3.21 -7.99 -3.18
CA SER A 92 2.74 -6.86 -3.99
C SER A 92 1.41 -7.16 -4.66
N PHE A 93 0.58 -6.14 -4.85
CA PHE A 93 -0.71 -6.25 -5.53
C PHE A 93 -0.73 -5.35 -6.76
N GLU A 94 -0.96 -5.91 -7.92
CA GLU A 94 -1.25 -5.13 -9.13
C GLU A 94 -2.75 -4.80 -9.17
N CYS A 95 -3.07 -3.52 -9.28
CA CYS A 95 -4.42 -3.03 -9.10
C CYS A 95 -4.89 -2.20 -10.29
N LYS A 96 -6.18 -2.31 -10.61
CA LYS A 96 -6.91 -1.38 -11.48
C LYS A 96 -7.81 -0.47 -10.67
N LEU A 97 -7.80 0.80 -11.03
CA LEU A 97 -8.62 1.81 -10.40
C LEU A 97 -10.12 1.53 -10.63
N ASN A 98 -10.89 1.53 -9.54
CA ASN A 98 -12.36 1.53 -9.61
C ASN A 98 -12.90 2.95 -9.48
N GLN A 99 -12.50 3.64 -8.41
CA GLN A 99 -13.05 4.95 -8.08
C GLN A 99 -12.07 5.78 -7.26
N ILE A 100 -12.16 7.10 -7.42
CA ILE A 100 -11.54 8.10 -6.55
C ILE A 100 -12.66 8.97 -6.00
N ILE A 101 -12.74 9.09 -4.68
CA ILE A 101 -13.72 9.92 -3.97
C ILE A 101 -12.94 11.02 -3.26
N GLU A 102 -13.26 12.27 -3.54
CA GLU A 102 -12.68 13.42 -2.83
C GLU A 102 -13.41 13.62 -1.50
N ILE A 103 -12.67 13.87 -0.43
CA ILE A 103 -13.16 14.07 0.92
C ILE A 103 -12.62 15.39 1.47
N GLY A 104 -13.52 16.20 2.01
CA GLY A 104 -13.20 17.51 2.56
C GLY A 104 -13.48 18.63 1.58
N ASP A 105 -12.88 19.77 1.81
CA ASP A 105 -13.15 21.04 1.11
C ASP A 105 -12.11 21.41 0.03
N GLY A 106 -11.18 20.52 -0.27
CA GLY A 106 -10.12 20.72 -1.27
C GLY A 106 -8.91 21.50 -0.75
N THR A 107 -8.88 21.88 0.52
CA THR A 107 -7.73 22.54 1.14
C THR A 107 -6.70 21.53 1.68
N ALA A 108 -5.57 22.02 2.19
CA ALA A 108 -4.56 21.20 2.86
C ALA A 108 -5.18 20.43 4.04
N GLY A 109 -4.89 19.10 4.09
CA GLY A 109 -5.48 18.19 5.09
C GLY A 109 -6.76 17.49 4.63
N SER A 110 -7.46 17.96 3.60
CA SER A 110 -8.44 17.17 2.86
C SER A 110 -7.74 16.06 2.06
N GLY A 111 -8.48 15.12 1.52
CA GLY A 111 -7.86 13.98 0.84
C GLY A 111 -8.81 13.22 -0.06
N PHE A 112 -8.42 12.01 -0.38
CA PHE A 112 -9.13 11.16 -1.33
C PHE A 112 -9.24 9.74 -0.79
N ILE A 113 -10.27 9.02 -1.18
CA ILE A 113 -10.32 7.56 -1.08
C ILE A 113 -10.09 7.01 -2.49
N VAL A 114 -9.02 6.27 -2.66
CA VAL A 114 -8.72 5.53 -3.90
C VAL A 114 -9.14 4.09 -3.69
N ILE A 115 -10.05 3.61 -4.51
CA ILE A 115 -10.55 2.23 -4.48
C ILE A 115 -10.06 1.51 -5.74
N GLY A 116 -9.50 0.32 -5.58
CA GLY A 116 -9.04 -0.49 -6.71
C GLY A 116 -9.25 -1.98 -6.51
N THR A 117 -9.45 -2.65 -7.64
CA THR A 117 -9.51 -4.13 -7.70
C THR A 117 -8.11 -4.69 -7.88
N ILE A 118 -7.74 -5.65 -7.05
CA ILE A 118 -6.52 -6.42 -7.22
C ILE A 118 -6.73 -7.41 -8.37
N ILE A 119 -5.88 -7.32 -9.39
CA ILE A 119 -5.95 -8.20 -10.57
C ILE A 119 -4.84 -9.25 -10.58
N LEU A 120 -3.81 -9.06 -9.75
CA LEU A 120 -2.72 -10.03 -9.58
C LEU A 120 -2.06 -9.82 -8.20
N PHE A 121 -1.86 -10.92 -7.49
CA PHE A 121 -1.05 -10.99 -6.28
C PHE A 121 0.34 -11.54 -6.63
N HIS A 122 1.38 -10.89 -6.15
CA HIS A 122 2.74 -11.40 -6.10
C HIS A 122 3.06 -11.73 -4.65
N ILE A 123 3.47 -12.94 -4.40
CA ILE A 123 3.85 -13.43 -3.08
C ILE A 123 5.14 -14.20 -3.26
N ASP A 124 6.14 -13.89 -2.46
CA ASP A 124 7.39 -14.62 -2.46
C ASP A 124 7.17 -16.05 -1.92
N ASP A 125 7.74 -17.04 -2.60
CA ASP A 125 7.51 -18.45 -2.26
C ASP A 125 8.04 -18.81 -0.86
N ASP A 126 9.08 -18.12 -0.38
CA ASP A 126 9.67 -18.36 0.93
C ASP A 126 8.76 -17.98 2.10
N ILE A 127 7.77 -17.11 1.86
CA ILE A 127 6.82 -16.66 2.89
C ILE A 127 5.44 -17.31 2.77
N TYR A 128 5.24 -18.24 1.81
CA TYR A 128 3.94 -18.85 1.55
C TYR A 128 3.96 -20.34 1.85
N GLU A 129 3.10 -20.77 2.75
CA GLU A 129 2.99 -22.18 3.12
C GLU A 129 1.53 -22.56 3.40
N ASN A 130 1.08 -23.68 2.82
CA ASN A 130 -0.25 -24.28 3.07
C ASN A 130 -1.42 -23.29 2.93
N GLY A 131 -1.35 -22.35 1.96
CA GLY A 131 -2.40 -21.35 1.73
C GLY A 131 -2.30 -20.11 2.62
N HIS A 132 -1.26 -19.96 3.42
CA HIS A 132 -1.07 -18.89 4.38
C HIS A 132 0.25 -18.16 4.20
N ILE A 133 0.26 -16.88 4.57
CA ILE A 133 1.47 -16.08 4.67
C ILE A 133 2.13 -16.32 6.03
N ILE A 134 3.42 -16.65 6.03
CA ILE A 134 4.25 -16.77 7.23
C ILE A 134 4.59 -15.35 7.69
N LEU A 135 3.84 -14.85 8.68
CA LEU A 135 3.96 -13.45 9.13
C LEU A 135 5.33 -13.13 9.73
N GLU A 136 5.99 -14.09 10.35
CA GLU A 136 7.35 -13.93 10.89
C GLU A 136 8.38 -13.66 9.79
N LYS A 137 8.19 -14.24 8.62
CA LYS A 137 9.05 -14.02 7.47
C LYS A 137 8.69 -12.73 6.72
N LEU A 138 7.42 -12.42 6.56
CA LEU A 138 6.96 -11.17 5.98
C LEU A 138 7.37 -9.98 6.86
N ASN A 139 7.26 -10.12 8.18
CA ASN A 139 7.59 -9.10 9.20
C ASN A 139 7.05 -7.71 8.83
N PRO A 140 5.74 -7.56 8.57
CA PRO A 140 5.18 -6.29 8.14
C PRO A 140 5.18 -5.28 9.29
N ILE A 141 5.25 -4.00 8.94
CA ILE A 141 5.18 -2.90 9.92
C ILE A 141 3.90 -2.11 9.75
N GLY A 142 3.36 -1.62 10.89
CA GLY A 142 2.21 -0.71 10.91
C GLY A 142 2.62 0.69 11.32
N ARG A 143 2.07 1.71 10.65
CA ARG A 143 2.29 3.11 11.00
C ARG A 143 1.41 3.48 12.20
N LEU A 144 2.03 4.10 13.21
CA LEU A 144 1.35 4.78 14.31
C LEU A 144 1.37 6.31 14.11
N SER A 145 1.19 7.09 15.16
CA SER A 145 1.25 8.55 15.06
C SER A 145 2.71 9.04 15.05
N GLY A 146 2.93 10.19 14.42
CA GLY A 146 4.27 10.82 14.36
C GLY A 146 5.29 9.92 13.64
N ASN A 147 6.40 9.64 14.28
CA ASN A 147 7.50 8.83 13.75
C ASN A 147 7.47 7.37 14.24
N TRP A 148 6.40 6.96 14.88
CA TRP A 148 6.30 5.63 15.45
C TRP A 148 5.73 4.61 14.50
N TYR A 149 6.31 3.41 14.55
CA TYR A 149 5.84 2.21 13.86
C TYR A 149 5.75 1.06 14.85
N ASN A 150 4.93 0.07 14.58
CA ASN A 150 4.87 -1.15 15.37
C ASN A 150 5.22 -2.36 14.52
N ARG A 151 5.77 -3.37 15.17
CA ARG A 151 5.91 -4.73 14.65
C ARG A 151 4.64 -5.51 14.99
N VAL A 152 4.23 -6.42 14.12
CA VAL A 152 3.06 -7.30 14.35
C VAL A 152 3.47 -8.68 14.92
N ASN A 153 4.50 -8.70 15.77
CA ASN A 153 5.04 -9.95 16.33
C ASN A 153 4.33 -10.38 17.62
N ASP A 154 3.77 -9.45 18.38
CA ASP A 154 2.96 -9.74 19.57
C ASP A 154 1.50 -9.92 19.13
N ARG A 155 1.10 -11.19 18.99
CA ARG A 155 -0.23 -11.56 18.50
C ARG A 155 -0.77 -12.76 19.25
N TYR A 156 -2.08 -12.85 19.36
CA TYR A 156 -2.79 -13.96 19.96
C TYR A 156 -3.98 -14.36 19.09
N GLU A 157 -4.39 -15.61 19.19
CA GLU A 157 -5.51 -16.14 18.43
C GLU A 157 -6.81 -16.06 19.24
N ILE A 158 -7.88 -15.60 18.58
CA ILE A 158 -9.25 -15.71 19.08
C ILE A 158 -10.04 -16.52 18.06
N ILE A 159 -10.42 -17.73 18.45
CA ILE A 159 -11.19 -18.61 17.56
C ILE A 159 -12.62 -18.09 17.41
N ARG A 160 -13.01 -17.82 16.17
CA ARG A 160 -14.39 -17.44 15.85
C ARG A 160 -15.33 -18.62 16.08
N LYS A 161 -16.37 -18.43 16.91
CA LYS A 161 -17.44 -19.40 17.02
C LYS A 161 -18.21 -19.49 15.70
N ILE A 162 -18.27 -20.68 15.13
CA ILE A 162 -19.14 -20.97 13.98
C ILE A 162 -20.54 -21.16 14.55
N LYS A 163 -21.54 -20.56 13.92
CA LYS A 163 -22.95 -20.82 14.26
C LYS A 163 -23.19 -22.33 14.07
N PRO A 164 -23.75 -23.05 15.06
CA PRO A 164 -24.13 -24.44 14.84
C PRO A 164 -25.05 -24.51 13.61
N ASP A 165 -24.85 -25.50 12.77
CA ASP A 165 -25.80 -25.79 11.71
C ASP A 165 -27.17 -26.06 12.35
N ASP A 166 -28.24 -25.38 11.86
CA ASP A 166 -29.63 -25.53 12.29
C ASP A 166 -30.13 -26.93 11.91
#